data_b5287ba3264815d164b3c412c5f7a5b2
#
_entry.id   b5287ba3264815d164b3c412c5f7a5b2
#
_cell.length_a   1.000
_cell.length_b   1.000
_cell.length_c   1.000
_cell.angle_alpha   90.00
_cell.angle_beta   90.00
_cell.angle_gamma   90.00
#
_symmetry.space_group_name_H-M   'P 1'
#
loop_
_entity.id
_entity.type
_entity.pdbx_description
1 polymer ?
#
loop_
_entity_poly.entity_id
_entity_poly.type
_entity_poly.pdbx_seq_one_letter_code
_entity_poly.pdbx_strand_id
1 'polypeptide(L)'
;MKWITRKNIKVDRVACPWLIRRFIDDDAQFLFVDEADLLDIADRESAIPFDAPRLSSVKLNHRGERCTFEAIIEDYKLNEVGLAALALIVRAADIEGQEHVAPEGSGLRAIAEGFQTMGLSDEERLAKEFPIYDALYAYCRKRNSVSHIH
;
A
#
# COMPACT_ATOMS: atom_id res chain seq x y z
N MET A 1 7.01 13.76 -7.33
CA MET A 1 6.22 13.21 -8.47
C MET A 1 4.77 13.04 -8.06
N LYS A 2 3.90 12.95 -9.03
CA LYS A 2 2.49 12.68 -8.79
C LYS A 2 2.16 11.21 -9.00
N TRP A 3 1.35 10.67 -8.12
CA TRP A 3 0.91 9.27 -8.13
C TRP A 3 -0.60 9.27 -7.99
N ILE A 4 -1.29 8.37 -8.67
CA ILE A 4 -2.75 8.41 -8.73
C ILE A 4 -3.36 7.03 -8.54
N THR A 5 -4.43 6.96 -7.73
CA THR A 5 -5.18 5.74 -7.49
C THR A 5 -6.65 6.07 -7.27
N ARG A 6 -7.44 5.03 -7.04
CA ARG A 6 -8.88 5.16 -6.79
C ARG A 6 -9.14 5.75 -5.41
N LYS A 7 -10.16 6.57 -5.32
CA LYS A 7 -10.61 7.15 -4.04
C LYS A 7 -11.20 6.11 -3.09
N ASN A 8 -11.50 6.51 -1.86
CA ASN A 8 -11.96 5.66 -0.76
C ASN A 8 -10.93 4.59 -0.43
N ILE A 9 -9.76 5.07 -0.04
CA ILE A 9 -8.59 4.22 0.17
C ILE A 9 -8.77 3.25 1.34
N LYS A 10 -8.18 2.06 1.19
CA LYS A 10 -8.17 1.00 2.19
C LYS A 10 -6.92 0.15 1.97
N VAL A 11 -6.34 -0.37 3.02
CA VAL A 11 -5.15 -1.23 3.06
C VAL A 11 -4.10 -0.88 2.01
N ASP A 12 -4.17 -1.51 0.82
CA ASP A 12 -3.13 -1.37 -0.22
C ASP A 12 -3.01 0.07 -0.74
N ARG A 13 -4.13 0.79 -0.82
CA ARG A 13 -4.11 2.19 -1.26
C ARG A 13 -3.72 3.17 -0.15
N VAL A 14 -3.39 2.67 1.04
CA VAL A 14 -2.70 3.41 2.10
C VAL A 14 -1.26 2.93 2.21
N ALA A 15 -1.07 1.62 2.18
CA ALA A 15 0.26 1.00 2.30
C ALA A 15 1.18 1.42 1.15
N CYS A 16 0.66 1.46 -0.09
CA CYS A 16 1.46 1.86 -1.26
C CYS A 16 1.91 3.32 -1.17
N PRO A 17 1.05 4.31 -0.87
CA PRO A 17 1.51 5.67 -0.61
C PRO A 17 2.56 5.75 0.48
N TRP A 18 2.41 5.00 1.57
CA TRP A 18 3.42 4.93 2.62
C TRP A 18 4.76 4.43 2.09
N LEU A 19 4.75 3.32 1.35
CA LEU A 19 5.95 2.72 0.76
C LEU A 19 6.64 3.69 -0.20
N ILE A 20 5.86 4.32 -1.06
CA ILE A 20 6.36 5.28 -2.04
C ILE A 20 7.04 6.45 -1.34
N ARG A 21 6.37 7.04 -0.35
CA ARG A 21 6.92 8.21 0.34
C ARG A 21 8.13 7.90 1.19
N ARG A 22 8.21 6.71 1.77
CA ARG A 22 9.31 6.32 2.64
C ARG A 22 10.55 5.84 1.87
N PHE A 23 10.37 5.22 0.70
CA PHE A 23 11.46 4.49 0.04
C PHE A 23 11.71 4.87 -1.42
N ILE A 24 10.83 5.61 -2.06
CA ILE A 24 10.93 5.90 -3.50
C ILE A 24 10.95 7.41 -3.76
N ASP A 25 10.00 8.15 -3.21
CA ASP A 25 9.76 9.56 -3.52
C ASP A 25 9.23 10.28 -2.28
N ASP A 26 10.11 10.91 -1.52
CA ASP A 26 9.72 11.56 -0.26
C ASP A 26 8.86 12.81 -0.46
N ASP A 27 8.81 13.35 -1.68
CA ASP A 27 7.95 14.47 -2.05
C ASP A 27 6.72 14.01 -2.85
N ALA A 28 6.38 12.73 -2.80
CA ALA A 28 5.25 12.17 -3.54
C ALA A 28 3.94 12.90 -3.22
N GLN A 29 3.21 13.27 -4.27
CA GLN A 29 1.87 13.82 -4.18
C GLN A 29 0.88 12.76 -4.68
N PHE A 30 -0.18 12.52 -3.91
CA PHE A 30 -1.15 11.49 -4.25
C PHE A 30 -2.48 12.10 -4.67
N LEU A 31 -3.01 11.60 -5.79
CA LEU A 31 -4.32 11.99 -6.31
C LEU A 31 -5.26 10.80 -6.13
N PHE A 32 -6.45 11.07 -5.57
CA PHE A 32 -7.48 10.05 -5.34
C PHE A 32 -8.70 10.41 -6.14
N VAL A 33 -9.04 9.60 -7.13
CA VAL A 33 -10.07 9.92 -8.13
C VAL A 33 -11.00 8.73 -8.38
N ASP A 34 -12.12 8.99 -9.07
CA ASP A 34 -12.97 7.91 -9.56
C ASP A 34 -12.22 7.07 -10.59
N GLU A 35 -12.41 5.76 -10.55
CA GLU A 35 -11.75 4.83 -11.48
C GLU A 35 -12.01 5.22 -12.94
N ALA A 36 -13.23 5.68 -13.24
CA ALA A 36 -13.60 6.09 -14.60
C ALA A 36 -12.74 7.22 -15.14
N ASP A 37 -12.22 8.10 -14.27
CA ASP A 37 -11.44 9.27 -14.66
C ASP A 37 -9.93 9.07 -14.51
N LEU A 38 -9.52 7.92 -13.95
CA LEU A 38 -8.14 7.72 -13.49
C LEU A 38 -7.12 7.84 -14.61
N LEU A 39 -7.34 7.15 -15.73
CA LEU A 39 -6.38 7.16 -16.84
C LEU A 39 -6.26 8.53 -17.50
N ASP A 40 -7.39 9.23 -17.67
CA ASP A 40 -7.39 10.57 -18.25
C ASP A 40 -6.65 11.57 -17.36
N ILE A 41 -6.90 11.50 -16.06
CA ILE A 41 -6.22 12.39 -15.10
C ILE A 41 -4.74 12.03 -15.00
N ALA A 42 -4.40 10.74 -15.01
CA ALA A 42 -3.01 10.29 -14.99
C ALA A 42 -2.23 10.90 -16.17
N ASP A 43 -2.80 10.86 -17.37
CA ASP A 43 -2.18 11.45 -18.57
C ASP A 43 -2.04 12.95 -18.42
N ARG A 44 -3.12 13.64 -18.07
CA ARG A 44 -3.14 15.10 -17.95
C ARG A 44 -2.16 15.62 -16.90
N GLU A 45 -2.04 14.92 -15.79
CA GLU A 45 -1.21 15.34 -14.66
C GLU A 45 0.17 14.71 -14.67
N SER A 46 0.47 13.86 -15.64
CA SER A 46 1.70 13.05 -15.70
C SER A 46 1.91 12.28 -14.40
N ALA A 47 0.82 11.69 -13.89
CA ALA A 47 0.82 10.92 -12.64
C ALA A 47 1.00 9.43 -12.90
N ILE A 48 1.70 8.75 -12.01
CA ILE A 48 1.93 7.31 -12.09
C ILE A 48 0.74 6.59 -11.44
N PRO A 49 -0.03 5.79 -12.21
CA PRO A 49 -1.18 5.09 -11.63
C PRO A 49 -0.76 3.83 -10.88
N PHE A 50 -1.50 3.51 -9.81
CA PHE A 50 -1.28 2.29 -9.05
C PHE A 50 -2.58 1.79 -8.43
N ASP A 51 -2.64 0.49 -8.17
CA ASP A 51 -3.74 -0.21 -7.50
C ASP A 51 -5.12 0.10 -8.08
N ALA A 52 -5.26 -0.19 -9.36
CA ALA A 52 -6.52 -0.13 -10.08
C ALA A 52 -6.67 -1.42 -10.90
N PRO A 53 -7.00 -2.57 -10.26
CA PRO A 53 -6.96 -3.89 -10.91
C PRO A 53 -7.84 -4.05 -12.14
N ARG A 54 -8.93 -3.28 -12.24
CA ARG A 54 -9.80 -3.33 -13.42
C ARG A 54 -9.21 -2.65 -14.65
N LEU A 55 -8.16 -1.85 -14.46
CA LEU A 55 -7.51 -1.13 -15.55
C LEU A 55 -6.22 -1.86 -15.91
N SER A 56 -6.31 -2.70 -16.95
CA SER A 56 -5.21 -3.60 -17.34
C SER A 56 -3.94 -2.88 -17.80
N SER A 57 -4.04 -1.62 -18.22
CA SER A 57 -2.88 -0.83 -18.62
C SER A 57 -2.06 -0.32 -17.44
N VAL A 58 -2.59 -0.38 -16.23
CA VAL A 58 -1.87 0.02 -15.02
C VAL A 58 -0.89 -1.10 -14.65
N LYS A 59 0.41 -0.77 -14.60
CA LYS A 59 1.45 -1.76 -14.31
C LYS A 59 1.57 -2.11 -12.83
N LEU A 60 1.42 -1.11 -11.97
CA LEU A 60 1.54 -1.28 -10.52
C LEU A 60 0.19 -1.71 -9.96
N ASN A 61 -0.09 -2.99 -10.08
CA ASN A 61 -1.36 -3.62 -9.72
C ASN A 61 -1.11 -4.96 -9.04
N HIS A 62 -2.18 -5.61 -8.62
CA HIS A 62 -2.11 -6.98 -8.13
C HIS A 62 -1.47 -7.88 -9.19
N ARG A 63 -0.64 -8.83 -8.76
CA ARG A 63 0.02 -9.80 -9.65
C ARG A 63 -0.21 -11.21 -9.10
N GLY A 64 -1.16 -11.94 -9.68
CA GLY A 64 -1.58 -13.22 -9.15
C GLY A 64 -2.15 -13.06 -7.75
N GLU A 65 -1.61 -13.78 -6.78
CA GLU A 65 -2.02 -13.69 -5.38
C GLU A 65 -1.36 -12.54 -4.62
N ARG A 66 -0.45 -11.82 -5.26
CA ARG A 66 0.31 -10.74 -4.62
C ARG A 66 -0.41 -9.40 -4.77
N CYS A 67 -0.29 -8.55 -3.77
CA CYS A 67 -0.92 -7.23 -3.76
C CYS A 67 -0.04 -6.19 -4.48
N THR A 68 -0.60 -5.00 -4.69
CA THR A 68 0.12 -3.91 -5.37
C THR A 68 1.36 -3.49 -4.59
N PHE A 69 1.32 -3.51 -3.27
CA PHE A 69 2.48 -3.25 -2.42
C PHE A 69 3.68 -4.13 -2.82
N GLU A 70 3.42 -5.42 -3.02
CA GLU A 70 4.46 -6.36 -3.46
C GLU A 70 4.95 -6.05 -4.88
N ALA A 71 4.05 -5.66 -5.77
CA ALA A 71 4.40 -5.28 -7.13
C ALA A 71 5.36 -4.07 -7.15
N ILE A 72 5.11 -3.09 -6.30
CA ILE A 72 5.97 -1.91 -6.20
C ILE A 72 7.36 -2.28 -5.66
N ILE A 73 7.41 -3.12 -4.63
CA ILE A 73 8.69 -3.62 -4.10
C ILE A 73 9.49 -4.29 -5.22
N GLU A 74 8.85 -5.12 -6.01
CA GLU A 74 9.49 -5.84 -7.12
C GLU A 74 10.01 -4.88 -8.20
N ASP A 75 9.17 -3.99 -8.68
CA ASP A 75 9.53 -3.09 -9.77
C ASP A 75 10.61 -2.08 -9.39
N TYR A 76 10.58 -1.60 -8.16
CA TYR A 76 11.56 -0.63 -7.67
C TYR A 76 12.74 -1.30 -6.97
N LYS A 77 12.77 -2.63 -6.94
CA LYS A 77 13.87 -3.43 -6.38
C LYS A 77 14.21 -3.04 -4.95
N LEU A 78 13.19 -2.86 -4.13
CA LEU A 78 13.35 -2.49 -2.73
C LEU A 78 13.72 -3.73 -1.92
N ASN A 79 14.82 -3.65 -1.19
CA ASN A 79 15.35 -4.81 -0.44
C ASN A 79 15.64 -4.51 1.03
N GLU A 80 15.07 -3.46 1.57
CA GLU A 80 15.25 -3.10 2.97
C GLU A 80 14.72 -4.19 3.91
N VAL A 81 15.44 -4.41 5.01
CA VAL A 81 15.07 -5.40 6.01
C VAL A 81 13.66 -5.10 6.54
N GLY A 82 12.81 -6.11 6.55
CA GLY A 82 11.45 -6.01 7.06
C GLY A 82 10.38 -5.75 6.01
N LEU A 83 10.74 -5.25 4.81
CA LEU A 83 9.73 -4.96 3.78
C LEU A 83 9.02 -6.23 3.28
N ALA A 84 9.76 -7.32 3.09
CA ALA A 84 9.14 -8.58 2.64
C ALA A 84 8.12 -9.10 3.66
N ALA A 85 8.44 -9.00 4.95
CA ALA A 85 7.52 -9.41 6.02
C ALA A 85 6.30 -8.49 6.08
N LEU A 86 6.50 -7.17 5.96
CA LEU A 86 5.40 -6.22 5.92
C LEU A 86 4.49 -6.47 4.71
N ALA A 87 5.08 -6.80 3.57
CA ALA A 87 4.33 -7.10 2.35
C ALA A 87 3.36 -8.27 2.56
N LEU A 88 3.75 -9.29 3.31
CA LEU A 88 2.87 -10.41 3.64
C LEU A 88 1.71 -9.98 4.53
N ILE A 89 1.95 -9.08 5.47
CA ILE A 89 0.90 -8.53 6.32
C ILE A 89 -0.11 -7.74 5.47
N VAL A 90 0.38 -6.91 4.56
CA VAL A 90 -0.47 -6.14 3.64
C VAL A 90 -1.28 -7.08 2.74
N ARG A 91 -0.65 -8.11 2.18
CA ARG A 91 -1.36 -9.12 1.36
C ARG A 91 -2.47 -9.79 2.16
N ALA A 92 -2.17 -10.24 3.37
CA ALA A 92 -3.14 -10.90 4.23
C ALA A 92 -4.32 -10.00 4.58
N ALA A 93 -4.08 -8.70 4.75
CA ALA A 93 -5.12 -7.73 5.06
C ALA A 93 -5.95 -7.33 3.83
N ASP A 94 -5.32 -7.27 2.65
CA ASP A 94 -5.94 -6.70 1.45
C ASP A 94 -6.65 -7.74 0.58
N ILE A 95 -6.08 -8.94 0.46
CA ILE A 95 -6.58 -9.93 -0.50
C ILE A 95 -7.37 -11.02 0.20
N GLU A 96 -8.64 -11.14 -0.15
CA GLU A 96 -9.51 -12.21 0.35
C GLU A 96 -8.94 -13.57 -0.05
N GLY A 97 -8.88 -14.48 0.91
CA GLY A 97 -8.30 -15.80 0.72
C GLY A 97 -6.81 -15.87 1.07
N GLN A 98 -6.17 -14.76 1.35
CA GLN A 98 -4.74 -14.71 1.70
C GLN A 98 -4.51 -14.46 3.20
N GLU A 99 -5.53 -14.55 4.04
CA GLU A 99 -5.45 -14.25 5.48
C GLU A 99 -4.42 -15.13 6.19
N HIS A 100 -4.17 -16.31 5.66
CA HIS A 100 -3.26 -17.30 6.26
C HIS A 100 -1.78 -16.93 6.15
N VAL A 101 -1.41 -15.99 5.26
CA VAL A 101 0.01 -15.70 5.03
C VAL A 101 0.67 -14.88 6.14
N ALA A 102 -0.14 -14.16 6.94
CA ALA A 102 0.37 -13.41 8.09
C ALA A 102 -0.73 -13.22 9.13
N PRO A 103 -0.51 -13.60 10.41
CA PRO A 103 -1.55 -13.46 11.44
C PRO A 103 -1.93 -12.00 11.73
N GLU A 104 -1.02 -11.05 11.50
CA GLU A 104 -1.28 -9.63 11.72
C GLU A 104 -2.26 -9.03 10.71
N GLY A 105 -2.49 -9.70 9.59
CA GLY A 105 -3.32 -9.18 8.50
C GLY A 105 -4.75 -8.86 8.92
N SER A 106 -5.39 -9.72 9.72
CA SER A 106 -6.77 -9.49 10.16
C SER A 106 -6.88 -8.24 11.04
N GLY A 107 -5.86 -7.97 11.87
CA GLY A 107 -5.81 -6.76 12.69
C GLY A 107 -5.67 -5.51 11.84
N LEU A 108 -4.78 -5.52 10.88
CA LEU A 108 -4.60 -4.40 9.96
C LEU A 108 -5.89 -4.15 9.15
N ARG A 109 -6.54 -5.20 8.69
CA ARG A 109 -7.81 -5.08 7.97
C ARG A 109 -8.89 -4.43 8.84
N ALA A 110 -8.99 -4.84 10.10
CA ALA A 110 -9.94 -4.26 11.04
C ALA A 110 -9.70 -2.77 11.24
N ILE A 111 -8.44 -2.36 11.37
CA ILE A 111 -8.05 -0.95 11.48
C ILE A 111 -8.46 -0.18 10.23
N ALA A 112 -8.15 -0.72 9.05
CA ALA A 112 -8.49 -0.08 7.78
C ALA A 112 -9.99 0.10 7.59
N GLU A 113 -10.79 -0.92 7.93
CA GLU A 113 -12.24 -0.85 7.86
C GLU A 113 -12.79 0.17 8.86
N GLY A 114 -12.20 0.25 10.05
CA GLY A 114 -12.55 1.25 11.05
C GLY A 114 -12.35 2.67 10.53
N PHE A 115 -11.21 2.94 9.92
CA PHE A 115 -10.93 4.26 9.35
C PHE A 115 -11.92 4.62 8.23
N GLN A 116 -12.36 3.65 7.44
CA GLN A 116 -13.35 3.91 6.40
C GLN A 116 -14.71 4.38 6.95
N THR A 117 -15.06 4.00 8.17
CA THR A 117 -16.33 4.39 8.79
C THR A 117 -16.27 5.73 9.49
N MET A 118 -15.11 6.35 9.60
CA MET A 118 -14.93 7.59 10.38
C MET A 118 -15.27 8.87 9.61
N GLY A 119 -15.63 8.77 8.34
CA GLY A 119 -16.03 9.93 7.54
C GLY A 119 -14.86 10.85 7.17
N LEU A 120 -13.63 10.34 7.15
CA LEU A 120 -12.44 11.10 6.83
C LEU A 120 -12.20 11.14 5.32
N SER A 121 -11.56 12.21 4.85
CA SER A 121 -11.08 12.27 3.47
C SER A 121 -9.93 11.28 3.27
N ASP A 122 -9.59 11.00 2.00
CA ASP A 122 -8.46 10.12 1.70
C ASP A 122 -7.15 10.71 2.24
N GLU A 123 -6.96 12.02 2.11
CA GLU A 123 -5.77 12.71 2.62
C GLU A 123 -5.68 12.60 4.14
N GLU A 124 -6.79 12.74 4.84
CA GLU A 124 -6.83 12.59 6.31
C GLU A 124 -6.52 11.15 6.72
N ARG A 125 -7.01 10.17 5.95
CA ARG A 125 -6.72 8.76 6.19
C ARG A 125 -5.22 8.48 6.06
N LEU A 126 -4.57 9.03 5.03
CA LEU A 126 -3.12 8.87 4.89
C LEU A 126 -2.39 9.41 6.12
N ALA A 127 -2.72 10.61 6.53
CA ALA A 127 -2.04 11.26 7.66
C ALA A 127 -2.20 10.44 8.95
N LYS A 128 -3.38 9.88 9.18
CA LYS A 128 -3.66 9.11 10.41
C LYS A 128 -3.15 7.68 10.35
N GLU A 129 -3.11 7.07 9.16
CA GLU A 129 -2.71 5.67 9.04
C GLU A 129 -1.22 5.47 8.78
N PHE A 130 -0.50 6.46 8.27
CA PHE A 130 0.95 6.34 8.06
C PHE A 130 1.69 5.92 9.34
N PRO A 131 1.40 6.48 10.52
CA PRO A 131 2.04 6.01 11.75
C PRO A 131 1.81 4.54 12.06
N ILE A 132 0.69 3.98 11.62
CA ILE A 132 0.39 2.55 11.80
C ILE A 132 1.36 1.72 10.97
N TYR A 133 1.60 2.10 9.71
CA TYR A 133 2.55 1.40 8.84
C TYR A 133 3.99 1.62 9.31
N ASP A 134 4.32 2.79 9.83
CA ASP A 134 5.63 3.02 10.46
C ASP A 134 5.85 2.04 11.61
N ALA A 135 4.84 1.85 12.46
CA ALA A 135 4.92 0.93 13.59
C ALA A 135 5.05 -0.54 13.13
N LEU A 136 4.24 -0.94 12.16
CA LEU A 136 4.31 -2.29 11.59
C LEU A 136 5.68 -2.56 10.96
N TYR A 137 6.22 -1.58 10.25
CA TYR A 137 7.53 -1.71 9.64
C TYR A 137 8.63 -1.87 10.71
N ALA A 138 8.59 -1.08 11.76
CA ALA A 138 9.53 -1.20 12.87
C ALA A 138 9.46 -2.59 13.51
N TYR A 139 8.25 -3.12 13.70
CA TYR A 139 8.02 -4.46 14.20
C TYR A 139 8.65 -5.53 13.28
N CYS A 140 8.40 -5.41 11.98
CA CYS A 140 8.94 -6.35 10.99
C CYS A 140 10.47 -6.31 10.94
N ARG A 141 11.06 -5.12 11.02
CA ARG A 141 12.52 -4.95 11.06
C ARG A 141 13.13 -5.64 12.28
N LYS A 142 12.54 -5.43 13.44
CA LYS A 142 13.02 -6.02 14.69
C LYS A 142 12.99 -7.54 14.64
N ARG A 143 11.88 -8.12 14.17
CA ARG A 143 11.73 -9.57 14.03
C ARG A 143 12.79 -10.16 13.11
N ASN A 144 13.02 -9.56 11.94
CA ASN A 144 13.96 -10.05 10.96
C ASN A 144 15.40 -9.90 11.44
N SER A 145 15.73 -8.83 12.15
CA SER A 145 17.06 -8.64 12.74
C SER A 145 17.35 -9.70 13.81
N VAL A 146 16.37 -10.01 14.66
CA VAL A 146 16.51 -11.04 15.69
C VAL A 146 16.68 -12.41 15.04
N SER A 147 15.92 -12.72 13.98
CA SER A 147 16.03 -14.02 13.29
C SER A 147 17.36 -14.20 12.58
N HIS A 148 18.08 -13.13 12.24
CA HIS A 148 19.40 -13.19 11.64
C HIS A 148 20.52 -13.44 12.65
N ILE A 149 20.28 -13.21 13.92
CA ILE A 149 21.26 -13.41 14.99
C ILE A 149 21.33 -14.89 15.41
N HIS A 150 20.28 -15.62 15.16
CA HIS A 150 20.16 -17.03 15.47
C HIS A 150 20.40 -17.91 14.26
#